data_9294263cae2a078297b1a7cfe77826ae
#
_entry.id   9294263cae2a078297b1a7cfe77826ae
#
_cell.length_a   1.000
_cell.length_b   1.000
_cell.length_c   1.000
_cell.angle_alpha   90.00
_cell.angle_beta   90.00
_cell.angle_gamma   90.00
#
_symmetry.space_group_name_H-M   'P 1'
#
loop_
_entity.id
_entity.type
_entity.pdbx_description
1 polymer ?
#
loop_
_entity_poly.entity_id
_entity_poly.type
_entity_poly.pdbx_seq_one_letter_code
_entity_poly.pdbx_strand_id
1 'polypeptide(L)'
;MAPSQPGRQIPSPAFLGPGGPAEDGPPWEGCVFPPEVGEPLAGDTGARGRPPGPGRADDGSGSGSRSRLRAPAERGGGAGLAAPGPAASLAGEAPGAPGAAVHGAGGRLALPGGDTEIDWKAYMDEVEGVVNGTFDYTRLKGDTGPLVYPAGFVYIFLGLYYITSRGTNIRLAQYLFAALYLVTLLLVFRIYSRTRKVPPYVFFFMCCASYRIHSIYILRLFNDPVAMAILFLAVNLFLEERWSWGCFFFSLAVSVKMNVLLFAPGLLFLLLWRFGPLGAVPKLSICALLQVVLGLPFLLENPVGYVTRSFDLGRQFLFKWTVNWRFLPEEVFQHRAFHLALLAAHLAALGLFALHRWHRSEGSLLSLLKDPAERKSPPQPLTANQVVFVLFTSNFIGICCSRSLHYQFYVWYFHTLPYLLWCTPAGKLSHLLRVMILGLIELSWNTYPSTLCSSAFLHVCHGMILLQLWYGTTAPLEPQGPPAAQKTTPSLKKTQ
;
A
#
# COMPACT_ATOMS: atom_id res chain seq x y z
N MET A 1 12.89 -79.72 -0.69
CA MET A 1 14.22 -79.86 -0.10
C MET A 1 14.95 -78.56 -0.26
N ALA A 2 15.26 -77.98 0.86
CA ALA A 2 16.03 -76.72 1.02
C ALA A 2 17.49 -76.91 0.56
N PRO A 3 18.35 -75.87 0.54
CA PRO A 3 18.66 -75.12 1.78
C PRO A 3 18.75 -73.56 1.63
N SER A 4 18.62 -72.97 2.81
CA SER A 4 18.87 -71.66 3.26
C SER A 4 20.31 -71.15 3.09
N GLN A 5 20.51 -69.86 2.82
CA GLN A 5 21.76 -69.15 3.10
C GLN A 5 21.50 -67.79 3.82
N PRO A 6 22.47 -67.30 4.60
CA PRO A 6 22.26 -66.41 5.74
C PRO A 6 22.46 -64.92 5.45
N GLY A 7 21.96 -64.13 6.37
CA GLY A 7 21.95 -62.71 6.33
C GLY A 7 23.30 -61.98 6.33
N ARG A 8 23.34 -60.80 5.64
CA ARG A 8 24.40 -59.84 5.82
C ARG A 8 23.93 -58.77 6.82
N GLN A 9 24.66 -58.71 7.91
CA GLN A 9 24.61 -57.62 8.88
C GLN A 9 25.25 -56.35 8.28
N ILE A 10 24.55 -55.20 8.43
CA ILE A 10 25.09 -53.86 8.17
C ILE A 10 25.60 -53.32 9.50
N PRO A 11 26.83 -52.81 9.60
CA PRO A 11 27.37 -52.29 10.85
C PRO A 11 26.83 -50.88 11.14
N SER A 12 26.44 -50.67 12.40
CA SER A 12 26.13 -49.36 12.99
C SER A 12 27.38 -48.50 13.08
N PRO A 13 27.29 -47.17 12.84
CA PRO A 13 28.38 -46.28 13.19
C PRO A 13 28.32 -45.83 14.65
N ALA A 14 29.49 -45.75 15.22
CA ALA A 14 29.82 -45.49 16.61
C ALA A 14 29.38 -44.10 17.08
N PHE A 15 28.98 -44.05 18.35
CA PHE A 15 28.85 -42.83 19.18
C PHE A 15 30.18 -42.08 19.26
N LEU A 16 30.15 -40.77 18.96
CA LEU A 16 31.11 -39.79 19.44
C LEU A 16 30.35 -38.73 20.27
N GLY A 17 30.89 -38.44 21.43
CA GLY A 17 30.30 -37.70 22.54
C GLY A 17 30.16 -36.19 22.34
N PRO A 18 29.76 -35.43 23.37
CA PRO A 18 28.98 -34.19 23.24
C PRO A 18 29.83 -32.94 23.01
N GLY A 19 29.57 -32.26 21.91
CA GLY A 19 29.96 -30.86 21.69
C GLY A 19 28.74 -29.97 21.92
N GLY A 20 28.95 -28.81 22.58
CA GLY A 20 27.93 -27.96 23.14
C GLY A 20 26.87 -27.37 22.17
N PRO A 21 25.85 -26.70 22.70
CA PRO A 21 24.63 -26.37 21.98
C PRO A 21 24.88 -25.29 20.94
N ALA A 22 24.66 -25.65 19.66
CA ALA A 22 24.36 -24.68 18.62
C ALA A 22 22.85 -24.42 18.71
N GLU A 23 22.47 -23.19 18.99
CA GLU A 23 21.09 -22.72 18.93
C GLU A 23 20.66 -22.65 17.46
N ASP A 24 20.10 -23.71 16.94
CA ASP A 24 19.34 -23.70 15.69
C ASP A 24 17.91 -23.19 15.98
N GLY A 25 17.74 -21.88 15.98
CA GLY A 25 16.41 -21.26 15.88
C GLY A 25 15.81 -21.52 14.49
N PRO A 26 14.48 -21.57 14.36
CA PRO A 26 13.82 -21.87 13.10
C PRO A 26 14.19 -20.84 12.02
N PRO A 27 14.27 -21.23 10.74
CA PRO A 27 14.85 -20.42 9.64
C PRO A 27 14.12 -19.10 9.30
N TRP A 28 13.07 -18.73 10.04
CA TRP A 28 12.31 -17.47 9.85
C TRP A 28 12.67 -16.35 10.83
N GLU A 29 13.49 -16.58 11.87
CA GLU A 29 13.90 -15.53 12.82
C GLU A 29 14.83 -14.47 12.23
N GLY A 30 15.37 -14.68 11.02
CA GLY A 30 16.21 -13.71 10.31
C GLY A 30 15.47 -12.61 9.54
N CYS A 31 14.13 -12.60 9.54
CA CYS A 31 13.35 -11.59 8.80
C CYS A 31 12.85 -10.43 9.65
N VAL A 32 13.66 -9.97 10.61
CA VAL A 32 13.38 -8.74 11.36
C VAL A 32 13.66 -7.55 10.44
N PHE A 33 12.64 -6.77 10.12
CA PHE A 33 12.83 -5.47 9.49
C PHE A 33 13.41 -4.53 10.56
N PRO A 34 14.54 -3.88 10.32
CA PRO A 34 14.95 -2.77 11.17
C PRO A 34 13.89 -1.64 11.11
N PRO A 35 13.71 -0.88 12.18
CA PRO A 35 12.78 0.25 12.18
C PRO A 35 13.13 1.23 11.07
N GLU A 36 12.12 1.80 10.41
CA GLU A 36 12.31 3.00 9.59
C GLU A 36 12.76 4.12 10.54
N VAL A 37 14.05 4.31 10.68
CA VAL A 37 14.61 5.46 11.39
C VAL A 37 14.31 6.66 10.49
N GLY A 38 13.35 7.49 10.88
CA GLY A 38 13.14 8.80 10.30
C GLY A 38 14.39 9.63 10.59
N GLU A 39 15.21 9.86 9.58
CA GLU A 39 16.28 10.86 9.71
C GLU A 39 15.63 12.22 9.99
N PRO A 40 16.14 12.99 10.99
CA PRO A 40 15.71 14.36 11.17
C PRO A 40 16.10 15.15 9.91
N LEU A 41 15.13 15.87 9.36
CA LEU A 41 15.35 16.87 8.31
C LEU A 41 16.48 17.78 8.79
N ALA A 42 17.59 17.81 8.04
CA ALA A 42 18.72 18.68 8.27
C ALA A 42 18.22 20.13 8.40
N GLY A 43 18.35 20.67 9.61
CA GLY A 43 18.14 22.08 9.87
C GLY A 43 19.16 22.89 9.08
N ASP A 44 18.65 23.91 8.44
CA ASP A 44 19.37 24.97 7.75
C ASP A 44 20.42 25.61 8.71
N THR A 45 21.72 25.30 8.50
CA THR A 45 22.85 26.02 9.09
C THR A 45 23.76 26.49 7.96
N GLY A 46 23.28 27.49 7.23
CA GLY A 46 24.06 28.27 6.29
C GLY A 46 24.68 29.48 6.96
N ALA A 47 25.84 29.37 7.55
CA ALA A 47 26.68 30.50 7.87
C ALA A 47 28.15 30.04 7.79
N ARG A 48 28.73 30.10 6.60
CA ARG A 48 30.20 30.15 6.46
C ARG A 48 30.59 31.53 5.98
N GLY A 49 31.21 32.27 6.92
CA GLY A 49 31.88 33.54 6.68
C GLY A 49 32.99 33.39 5.67
N ARG A 50 33.10 34.34 4.77
CA ARG A 50 34.27 34.61 3.96
C ARG A 50 35.15 35.64 4.68
N PRO A 51 36.47 35.54 4.60
CA PRO A 51 37.42 36.54 5.13
C PRO A 51 37.49 37.80 4.26
N PRO A 52 37.88 38.94 4.82
CA PRO A 52 37.90 40.24 4.14
C PRO A 52 39.15 40.46 3.27
N GLY A 53 38.95 41.03 2.10
CA GLY A 53 40.04 41.60 1.30
C GLY A 53 39.76 43.10 1.08
N PRO A 54 40.81 43.92 0.81
CA PRO A 54 40.81 45.34 1.13
C PRO A 54 40.36 46.28 0.02
N GLY A 55 39.72 47.34 0.43
CA GLY A 55 39.72 48.73 0.03
C GLY A 55 39.64 49.12 -1.46
N ARG A 56 38.68 49.99 -1.75
CA ARG A 56 38.95 51.34 -2.30
C ARG A 56 37.68 52.19 -2.36
N ALA A 57 37.92 53.46 -2.05
CA ALA A 57 37.01 54.59 -1.95
C ALA A 57 36.42 54.96 -3.34
N ASP A 58 35.23 55.58 -3.40
CA ASP A 58 35.02 57.03 -3.59
C ASP A 58 33.55 57.33 -4.02
N ASP A 59 33.06 58.39 -3.38
CA ASP A 59 32.23 59.48 -3.82
C ASP A 59 30.80 59.32 -4.34
N GLY A 60 29.92 60.06 -3.65
CA GLY A 60 29.06 60.99 -4.35
C GLY A 60 27.59 61.04 -3.93
N SER A 61 27.29 61.91 -2.94
CA SER A 61 26.17 62.86 -2.90
C SER A 61 24.73 62.44 -3.11
N GLY A 62 23.87 62.72 -2.15
CA GLY A 62 22.83 63.66 -2.26
C GLY A 62 21.51 63.37 -1.54
N SER A 63 21.26 64.12 -0.48
CA SER A 63 20.02 64.76 -0.01
C SER A 63 18.71 63.94 -0.04
N GLY A 64 17.89 63.93 0.98
CA GLY A 64 17.46 64.90 1.93
C GLY A 64 16.22 64.43 2.68
N SER A 65 16.18 64.91 3.90
CA SER A 65 15.08 65.38 4.76
C SER A 65 14.06 64.47 5.35
N ARG A 66 14.17 64.28 6.65
CA ARG A 66 13.32 64.83 7.76
C ARG A 66 11.89 64.37 7.81
N SER A 67 11.50 63.74 8.92
CA SER A 67 11.07 64.31 10.24
C SER A 67 10.64 63.18 11.18
N ARG A 68 11.17 63.01 12.34
CA ARG A 68 10.83 63.41 13.70
C ARG A 68 9.32 63.35 14.06
N LEU A 69 9.04 62.58 15.13
CA LEU A 69 8.50 63.01 16.46
C LEU A 69 8.07 61.76 17.26
N ARG A 70 8.73 61.45 18.33
CA ARG A 70 8.51 61.68 19.78
C ARG A 70 7.51 60.75 20.44
N ALA A 71 8.10 60.06 21.49
CA ALA A 71 7.41 59.49 22.64
C ALA A 71 6.95 60.52 23.65
N PRO A 72 6.15 60.25 24.66
CA PRO A 72 6.63 59.90 26.01
C PRO A 72 5.80 58.79 26.68
N ALA A 73 6.34 57.96 27.55
CA ALA A 73 6.67 57.98 28.97
C ALA A 73 5.54 58.40 29.93
N GLU A 74 5.16 57.53 30.87
CA GLU A 74 5.25 57.59 32.33
C GLU A 74 4.41 56.47 33.00
N ARG A 75 5.05 55.72 33.87
CA ARG A 75 5.07 55.62 35.36
C ARG A 75 3.85 54.87 35.94
N GLY A 76 4.03 53.99 36.78
CA GLY A 76 4.65 53.68 38.05
C GLY A 76 3.93 52.48 38.63
N GLY A 77 4.46 51.66 39.39
CA GLY A 77 5.09 51.74 40.67
C GLY A 77 4.59 50.63 41.55
N GLY A 78 5.51 49.98 42.24
CA GLY A 78 5.37 49.53 43.63
C GLY A 78 5.61 48.03 43.87
N ALA A 79 6.82 47.68 44.25
CA ALA A 79 7.25 47.11 45.53
C ALA A 79 6.61 45.75 45.94
N GLY A 80 7.29 44.74 46.38
CA GLY A 80 8.63 44.54 46.89
C GLY A 80 8.75 43.20 47.60
N LEU A 81 10.01 42.77 47.81
CA LEU A 81 10.50 41.87 48.85
C LEU A 81 10.27 40.34 48.64
N ALA A 82 11.16 39.44 48.74
CA ALA A 82 12.58 39.28 49.02
C ALA A 82 12.84 37.77 49.07
N ALA A 83 13.98 37.36 48.58
CA ALA A 83 14.56 36.01 48.78
C ALA A 83 15.13 35.87 50.21
N PRO A 84 15.52 34.68 50.68
CA PRO A 84 16.82 34.12 50.30
C PRO A 84 16.90 32.56 50.19
N GLY A 85 17.87 32.05 49.45
CA GLY A 85 18.50 30.76 49.71
C GLY A 85 19.57 30.88 50.80
N PRO A 86 20.49 29.96 51.02
CA PRO A 86 20.82 28.68 50.36
C PRO A 86 21.06 27.53 51.37
N ALA A 87 21.42 26.32 50.94
CA ALA A 87 22.55 25.57 51.50
C ALA A 87 22.67 24.15 50.93
N ALA A 88 23.89 23.84 50.55
CA ALA A 88 24.40 22.53 50.17
C ALA A 88 24.62 21.64 51.40
N SER A 89 24.57 20.34 51.23
CA SER A 89 25.56 19.44 51.86
C SER A 89 25.55 18.03 51.23
N LEU A 90 26.74 17.55 51.09
CA LEU A 90 27.34 16.34 50.58
C LEU A 90 27.14 15.11 51.49
N ALA A 91 27.48 13.96 50.90
CA ALA A 91 27.91 12.68 51.47
C ALA A 91 26.80 11.68 51.81
N GLY A 92 26.84 10.40 51.39
CA GLY A 92 27.87 9.42 51.33
C GLY A 92 27.24 8.03 51.29
N GLU A 93 27.83 7.14 50.49
CA GLU A 93 28.01 5.69 50.58
C GLU A 93 26.94 4.73 51.11
N ALA A 94 26.60 3.80 50.23
CA ALA A 94 26.37 2.33 50.15
C ALA A 94 26.51 1.46 51.45
N PRO A 95 26.24 0.08 51.39
CA PRO A 95 25.29 -0.74 50.68
C PRO A 95 24.45 -1.68 51.61
N GLY A 96 23.43 -2.31 51.10
CA GLY A 96 22.69 -3.37 51.81
C GLY A 96 21.65 -4.08 51.02
N ALA A 97 21.90 -5.31 50.64
CA ALA A 97 20.93 -6.30 50.12
C ALA A 97 20.33 -7.12 51.30
N PRO A 98 19.37 -8.10 51.07
CA PRO A 98 18.23 -8.16 50.13
C PRO A 98 16.90 -8.38 50.90
N GLY A 99 15.81 -7.89 50.32
CA GLY A 99 14.46 -8.20 50.79
C GLY A 99 13.72 -9.01 49.72
N ALA A 100 13.46 -10.27 49.99
CA ALA A 100 12.65 -11.17 49.18
C ALA A 100 11.19 -10.69 49.19
N ALA A 101 10.66 -10.33 48.04
CA ALA A 101 9.23 -10.16 47.80
C ALA A 101 8.77 -11.27 46.85
N VAL A 102 7.90 -12.11 47.41
CA VAL A 102 7.15 -13.16 46.71
C VAL A 102 6.25 -12.49 45.67
N HIS A 103 6.52 -12.67 44.39
CA HIS A 103 5.57 -12.36 43.31
C HIS A 103 5.05 -13.64 42.69
N GLY A 104 3.71 -13.75 42.71
CA GLY A 104 2.92 -14.81 42.21
C GLY A 104 3.22 -15.14 40.75
N ALA A 105 3.37 -16.40 40.47
CA ALA A 105 3.53 -16.98 39.16
C ALA A 105 2.25 -16.81 38.32
N GLY A 106 2.21 -15.72 37.53
CA GLY A 106 1.36 -15.60 36.36
C GLY A 106 2.27 -15.64 35.16
N GLY A 107 2.56 -16.83 34.65
CA GLY A 107 3.37 -17.01 33.46
C GLY A 107 2.74 -16.33 32.25
N ARG A 108 3.14 -15.09 31.95
CA ARG A 108 2.97 -14.51 30.62
C ARG A 108 4.00 -15.17 29.74
N LEU A 109 3.52 -15.99 28.81
CA LEU A 109 4.31 -16.41 27.66
C LEU A 109 4.59 -15.13 26.86
N ALA A 110 5.68 -14.47 27.18
CA ALA A 110 6.20 -13.34 26.40
C ALA A 110 6.80 -13.98 25.14
N LEU A 111 6.04 -13.96 24.05
CA LEU A 111 6.64 -14.11 22.72
C LEU A 111 7.60 -12.93 22.54
N PRO A 112 8.82 -13.16 22.05
CA PRO A 112 9.75 -12.06 21.74
C PRO A 112 9.22 -11.35 20.50
N GLY A 113 8.53 -10.22 20.70
CA GLY A 113 7.87 -9.47 19.64
C GLY A 113 8.01 -7.96 19.85
N GLY A 114 9.25 -7.47 20.14
CA GLY A 114 9.47 -6.05 20.39
C GLY A 114 9.41 -5.14 19.17
N ASP A 115 9.58 -5.64 17.92
CA ASP A 115 9.84 -4.77 16.77
C ASP A 115 8.89 -4.94 15.59
N THR A 116 7.84 -5.76 15.67
CA THR A 116 6.94 -6.01 14.54
C THR A 116 5.82 -4.98 14.39
N GLU A 117 5.59 -4.15 15.40
CA GLU A 117 4.40 -3.30 15.54
C GLU A 117 4.71 -1.79 15.47
N ILE A 118 5.89 -1.43 15.00
CA ILE A 118 6.38 -0.04 14.95
C ILE A 118 5.41 0.86 14.18
N ASP A 119 4.93 0.42 13.02
CA ASP A 119 3.98 1.19 12.22
C ASP A 119 2.62 1.33 12.93
N TRP A 120 2.14 0.29 13.65
CA TRP A 120 0.92 0.38 14.44
C TRP A 120 1.01 1.45 15.52
N LYS A 121 2.13 1.46 16.26
CA LYS A 121 2.36 2.49 17.28
C LYS A 121 2.37 3.88 16.68
N ALA A 122 3.12 4.07 15.57
CA ALA A 122 3.16 5.36 14.87
C ALA A 122 1.77 5.83 14.43
N TYR A 123 0.91 4.93 13.91
CA TYR A 123 -0.46 5.26 13.53
C TYR A 123 -1.31 5.68 14.74
N MET A 124 -1.11 5.04 15.90
CA MET A 124 -1.81 5.41 17.12
C MET A 124 -1.36 6.78 17.64
N ASP A 125 -0.06 7.08 17.60
CA ASP A 125 0.49 8.38 17.98
C ASP A 125 -0.02 9.50 17.06
N GLU A 126 -0.07 9.27 15.73
CA GLU A 126 -0.61 10.20 14.74
C GLU A 126 -2.08 10.54 15.03
N VAL A 127 -2.88 9.52 15.35
CA VAL A 127 -4.31 9.68 15.65
C VAL A 127 -4.51 10.32 17.03
N GLU A 128 -3.67 10.02 18.01
CA GLU A 128 -3.73 10.64 19.32
C GLU A 128 -3.52 12.16 19.24
N GLY A 129 -2.67 12.63 18.33
CA GLY A 129 -2.54 14.06 18.02
C GLY A 129 -3.88 14.71 17.65
N VAL A 130 -4.71 14.00 16.89
CA VAL A 130 -6.05 14.49 16.50
C VAL A 130 -7.02 14.44 17.70
N VAL A 131 -6.97 13.39 18.51
CA VAL A 131 -7.75 13.29 19.77
C VAL A 131 -7.45 14.46 20.70
N ASN A 132 -6.17 14.88 20.75
CA ASN A 132 -5.70 16.01 21.54
C ASN A 132 -6.01 17.38 20.90
N GLY A 133 -6.80 17.43 19.81
CA GLY A 133 -7.31 18.65 19.19
C GLY A 133 -6.37 19.27 18.14
N THR A 134 -5.38 18.55 17.63
CA THR A 134 -4.50 19.03 16.56
C THR A 134 -5.06 18.62 15.19
N PHE A 135 -5.49 19.60 14.40
CA PHE A 135 -5.97 19.36 13.02
C PHE A 135 -4.98 19.84 11.94
N ASP A 136 -3.86 20.43 12.32
CA ASP A 136 -2.78 20.79 11.40
C ASP A 136 -1.93 19.55 11.05
N TYR A 137 -2.02 19.08 9.80
CA TYR A 137 -1.26 17.92 9.31
C TYR A 137 0.26 18.08 9.40
N THR A 138 0.78 19.30 9.42
CA THR A 138 2.22 19.55 9.55
C THR A 138 2.74 19.22 10.95
N ARG A 139 1.85 19.18 11.95
CA ARG A 139 2.14 18.90 13.35
C ARG A 139 1.84 17.48 13.79
N LEU A 140 1.06 16.73 12.98
CA LEU A 140 0.74 15.32 13.25
C LEU A 140 1.90 14.43 12.86
N LYS A 141 2.40 13.64 13.80
CA LYS A 141 3.55 12.75 13.63
C LYS A 141 3.47 11.57 14.58
N GLY A 142 3.99 10.43 14.18
CA GLY A 142 4.30 9.28 15.00
C GLY A 142 5.81 9.05 15.11
N ASP A 143 6.21 7.98 15.76
CA ASP A 143 7.63 7.61 15.94
C ASP A 143 8.37 7.39 14.60
N THR A 144 7.66 6.96 13.54
CA THR A 144 8.26 6.69 12.22
C THR A 144 8.28 7.90 11.29
N GLY A 145 7.73 9.04 11.70
CA GLY A 145 7.71 10.25 10.89
C GLY A 145 6.39 11.00 10.90
N PRO A 146 6.21 11.96 9.98
CA PRO A 146 4.98 12.75 9.89
C PRO A 146 3.84 11.93 9.28
N LEU A 147 2.59 12.30 9.62
CA LEU A 147 1.39 11.77 8.98
C LEU A 147 1.38 12.12 7.49
N VAL A 148 1.32 11.08 6.64
CA VAL A 148 1.37 11.18 5.18
C VAL A 148 0.19 10.49 4.48
N TYR A 149 -0.87 10.19 5.22
CA TYR A 149 -2.07 9.53 4.71
C TYR A 149 -3.24 10.53 4.65
N PRO A 150 -4.16 10.42 3.68
CA PRO A 150 -5.34 11.26 3.64
C PRO A 150 -6.30 11.01 4.83
N ALA A 151 -7.27 11.90 5.02
CA ALA A 151 -8.10 11.96 6.21
C ALA A 151 -8.93 10.69 6.54
N GLY A 152 -9.29 9.87 5.54
CA GLY A 152 -10.00 8.60 5.78
C GLY A 152 -9.18 7.63 6.63
N PHE A 153 -7.86 7.66 6.51
CA PHE A 153 -6.97 6.94 7.41
C PHE A 153 -7.21 7.36 8.86
N VAL A 154 -7.21 8.66 9.14
CA VAL A 154 -7.38 9.18 10.49
C VAL A 154 -8.67 8.68 11.13
N TYR A 155 -9.81 8.75 10.42
CA TYR A 155 -11.09 8.33 10.97
C TYR A 155 -11.16 6.82 11.25
N ILE A 156 -10.62 5.99 10.35
CA ILE A 156 -10.62 4.53 10.52
C ILE A 156 -9.70 4.15 11.68
N PHE A 157 -8.51 4.71 11.73
CA PHE A 157 -7.56 4.42 12.80
C PHE A 157 -7.94 5.06 14.13
N LEU A 158 -8.71 6.16 14.13
CA LEU A 158 -9.38 6.69 15.32
C LEU A 158 -10.37 5.68 15.90
N GLY A 159 -11.18 5.04 15.05
CA GLY A 159 -12.06 3.95 15.48
C GLY A 159 -11.28 2.79 16.10
N LEU A 160 -10.18 2.39 15.45
CA LEU A 160 -9.29 1.34 15.97
C LEU A 160 -8.62 1.76 17.29
N TYR A 161 -8.19 3.01 17.42
CA TYR A 161 -7.60 3.57 18.64
C TYR A 161 -8.53 3.38 19.84
N TYR A 162 -9.81 3.73 19.71
CA TYR A 162 -10.77 3.54 20.81
C TYR A 162 -11.09 2.06 21.07
N ILE A 163 -11.30 1.25 20.04
CA ILE A 163 -11.62 -0.19 20.17
C ILE A 163 -10.48 -0.95 20.84
N THR A 164 -9.22 -0.58 20.56
CA THR A 164 -8.02 -1.28 21.05
C THR A 164 -7.42 -0.63 22.30
N SER A 165 -8.21 0.11 23.07
CA SER A 165 -7.76 0.78 24.28
C SER A 165 -6.53 1.69 24.05
N ARG A 166 -6.67 2.65 23.15
CA ARG A 166 -5.60 3.57 22.70
C ARG A 166 -4.44 2.83 22.02
N GLY A 167 -4.74 1.78 21.28
CA GLY A 167 -3.74 1.00 20.55
C GLY A 167 -2.95 0.00 21.38
N THR A 168 -3.16 -0.08 22.70
CA THR A 168 -2.39 -0.96 23.60
C THR A 168 -2.79 -2.44 23.49
N ASN A 169 -4.05 -2.72 23.08
CA ASN A 169 -4.52 -4.09 22.92
C ASN A 169 -4.23 -4.60 21.50
N ILE A 170 -2.97 -4.92 21.25
CA ILE A 170 -2.47 -5.38 19.95
C ILE A 170 -3.12 -6.69 19.52
N ARG A 171 -3.39 -7.62 20.46
CA ARG A 171 -4.07 -8.89 20.12
C ARG A 171 -5.46 -8.65 19.55
N LEU A 172 -6.21 -7.71 20.09
CA LEU A 172 -7.52 -7.35 19.53
C LEU A 172 -7.37 -6.76 18.12
N ALA A 173 -6.37 -5.88 17.92
CA ALA A 173 -6.05 -5.36 16.60
C ALA A 173 -5.72 -6.48 15.61
N GLN A 174 -4.90 -7.46 16.00
CA GLN A 174 -4.57 -8.63 15.17
C GLN A 174 -5.82 -9.46 14.81
N TYR A 175 -6.75 -9.68 15.74
CA TYR A 175 -8.02 -10.36 15.44
C TYR A 175 -8.89 -9.55 14.46
N LEU A 176 -8.97 -8.24 14.62
CA LEU A 176 -9.69 -7.37 13.69
C LEU A 176 -9.08 -7.42 12.28
N PHE A 177 -7.76 -7.40 12.18
CA PHE A 177 -7.05 -7.50 10.90
C PHE A 177 -7.11 -8.91 10.30
N ALA A 178 -7.16 -9.96 11.12
CA ALA A 178 -7.43 -11.32 10.63
C ALA A 178 -8.85 -11.42 10.04
N ALA A 179 -9.86 -10.85 10.70
CA ALA A 179 -11.22 -10.76 10.14
C ALA A 179 -11.23 -9.92 8.83
N LEU A 180 -10.51 -8.79 8.78
CA LEU A 180 -10.34 -7.98 7.58
C LEU A 180 -9.70 -8.79 6.44
N TYR A 181 -8.71 -9.62 6.74
CA TYR A 181 -8.09 -10.51 5.75
C TYR A 181 -9.09 -11.51 5.16
N LEU A 182 -9.89 -12.15 6.01
CA LEU A 182 -10.94 -13.07 5.54
C LEU A 182 -11.98 -12.35 4.67
N VAL A 183 -12.41 -11.16 5.07
CA VAL A 183 -13.32 -10.33 4.26
C VAL A 183 -12.69 -9.98 2.92
N THR A 184 -11.40 -9.62 2.90
CA THR A 184 -10.67 -9.32 1.67
C THR A 184 -10.64 -10.54 0.74
N LEU A 185 -10.33 -11.73 1.26
CA LEU A 185 -10.35 -12.98 0.49
C LEU A 185 -11.73 -13.27 -0.09
N LEU A 186 -12.80 -13.11 0.71
CA LEU A 186 -14.17 -13.31 0.23
C LEU A 186 -14.53 -12.35 -0.92
N LEU A 187 -14.15 -11.06 -0.80
CA LEU A 187 -14.37 -10.07 -1.86
C LEU A 187 -13.60 -10.42 -3.14
N VAL A 188 -12.35 -10.87 -3.02
CA VAL A 188 -11.52 -11.30 -4.16
C VAL A 188 -12.09 -12.58 -4.78
N PHE A 189 -12.49 -13.56 -4.00
CA PHE A 189 -13.11 -14.79 -4.50
C PHE A 189 -14.42 -14.51 -5.24
N ARG A 190 -15.21 -13.56 -4.76
CA ARG A 190 -16.40 -13.11 -5.46
C ARG A 190 -16.07 -12.50 -6.83
N ILE A 191 -15.03 -11.65 -6.92
CA ILE A 191 -14.56 -11.10 -8.20
C ILE A 191 -14.14 -12.25 -9.14
N TYR A 192 -13.42 -13.24 -8.63
CA TYR A 192 -12.95 -14.37 -9.43
C TYR A 192 -14.09 -15.30 -9.86
N SER A 193 -15.09 -15.53 -9.02
CA SER A 193 -16.28 -16.30 -9.38
C SER A 193 -17.12 -15.62 -10.46
N ARG A 194 -17.16 -14.28 -10.47
CA ARG A 194 -17.86 -13.49 -11.51
C ARG A 194 -17.11 -13.49 -12.83
N THR A 195 -15.78 -13.47 -12.80
CA THR A 195 -14.94 -13.47 -14.01
C THR A 195 -14.74 -14.86 -14.61
N ARG A 196 -14.80 -15.92 -13.79
CA ARG A 196 -14.61 -17.35 -14.19
C ARG A 196 -13.31 -17.61 -14.95
N LYS A 197 -12.26 -16.82 -14.69
CA LYS A 197 -10.95 -17.00 -15.38
C LYS A 197 -9.94 -17.74 -14.53
N VAL A 198 -10.01 -17.60 -13.20
CA VAL A 198 -9.04 -18.16 -12.26
C VAL A 198 -9.50 -19.57 -11.84
N PRO A 199 -8.66 -20.61 -12.01
CA PRO A 199 -9.01 -21.97 -11.60
C PRO A 199 -9.09 -22.11 -10.07
N PRO A 200 -9.93 -22.99 -9.51
CA PRO A 200 -10.12 -23.13 -8.06
C PRO A 200 -8.86 -23.46 -7.27
N TYR A 201 -7.92 -24.22 -7.83
CA TYR A 201 -6.67 -24.57 -7.13
C TYR A 201 -5.80 -23.35 -6.83
N VAL A 202 -5.92 -22.27 -7.62
CA VAL A 202 -5.17 -21.03 -7.39
C VAL A 202 -5.66 -20.32 -6.13
N PHE A 203 -6.93 -20.46 -5.77
CA PHE A 203 -7.48 -19.90 -4.52
C PHE A 203 -6.80 -20.50 -3.29
N PHE A 204 -6.54 -21.81 -3.31
CA PHE A 204 -5.82 -22.45 -2.24
C PHE A 204 -4.40 -21.86 -2.07
N PHE A 205 -3.65 -21.74 -3.14
CA PHE A 205 -2.33 -21.13 -3.10
C PHE A 205 -2.38 -19.67 -2.63
N MET A 206 -3.36 -18.90 -3.08
CA MET A 206 -3.53 -17.51 -2.65
C MET A 206 -3.80 -17.38 -1.14
N CYS A 207 -4.53 -18.34 -0.54
CA CYS A 207 -4.80 -18.36 0.89
C CYS A 207 -3.58 -18.78 1.74
N CYS A 208 -2.74 -19.67 1.23
CA CYS A 208 -1.77 -20.39 2.06
C CYS A 208 -0.30 -20.06 1.73
N ALA A 209 0.01 -19.60 0.50
CA ALA A 209 1.39 -19.58 0.04
C ALA A 209 2.18 -18.32 0.39
N SER A 210 1.53 -17.21 0.72
CA SER A 210 2.25 -15.95 0.96
C SER A 210 2.39 -15.63 2.45
N TYR A 211 3.54 -15.97 3.00
CA TYR A 211 3.93 -15.52 4.34
C TYR A 211 3.94 -13.98 4.43
N ARG A 212 4.45 -13.31 3.39
CA ARG A 212 4.54 -11.84 3.36
C ARG A 212 3.16 -11.20 3.51
N ILE A 213 2.16 -11.68 2.80
CA ILE A 213 0.79 -11.14 2.89
C ILE A 213 0.20 -11.39 4.28
N HIS A 214 0.37 -12.57 4.86
CA HIS A 214 -0.08 -12.84 6.23
C HIS A 214 0.59 -11.89 7.23
N SER A 215 1.90 -11.66 7.10
CA SER A 215 2.64 -10.72 7.94
C SER A 215 2.10 -9.29 7.80
N ILE A 216 1.86 -8.80 6.58
CA ILE A 216 1.32 -7.45 6.32
C ILE A 216 -0.04 -7.24 7.00
N TYR A 217 -0.93 -8.24 6.95
CA TYR A 217 -2.25 -8.16 7.57
C TYR A 217 -2.20 -8.33 9.09
N ILE A 218 -1.58 -9.41 9.59
CA ILE A 218 -1.80 -9.87 10.96
C ILE A 218 -0.68 -9.44 11.92
N LEU A 219 0.57 -9.40 11.43
CA LEU A 219 1.70 -9.09 12.31
C LEU A 219 2.04 -7.60 12.30
N ARG A 220 1.94 -6.95 11.14
CA ARG A 220 2.35 -5.55 10.93
C ARG A 220 1.21 -4.53 11.04
N LEU A 221 -0.04 -4.96 10.89
CA LEU A 221 -1.25 -4.12 11.01
C LEU A 221 -1.20 -2.85 10.13
N PHE A 222 -0.66 -3.00 8.90
CA PHE A 222 -0.52 -1.88 7.96
C PHE A 222 -1.88 -1.32 7.51
N ASN A 223 -1.91 -0.07 7.13
CA ASN A 223 -3.10 0.58 6.56
C ASN A 223 -3.42 0.14 5.12
N ASP A 224 -2.43 -0.41 4.40
CA ASP A 224 -2.60 -0.95 3.04
C ASP A 224 -3.71 -2.01 2.93
N PRO A 225 -3.79 -3.03 3.82
CA PRO A 225 -4.90 -3.96 3.89
C PRO A 225 -6.28 -3.32 3.93
N VAL A 226 -6.44 -2.26 4.73
CA VAL A 226 -7.71 -1.56 4.87
C VAL A 226 -8.11 -0.89 3.55
N ALA A 227 -7.18 -0.17 2.93
CA ALA A 227 -7.41 0.46 1.63
C ALA A 227 -7.77 -0.56 0.55
N MET A 228 -7.06 -1.69 0.49
CA MET A 228 -7.30 -2.73 -0.51
C MET A 228 -8.62 -3.48 -0.29
N ALA A 229 -9.02 -3.74 0.96
CA ALA A 229 -10.33 -4.33 1.25
C ALA A 229 -11.48 -3.44 0.76
N ILE A 230 -11.41 -2.14 1.05
CA ILE A 230 -12.40 -1.15 0.58
C ILE A 230 -12.40 -1.06 -0.94
N LEU A 231 -11.23 -1.11 -1.58
CA LEU A 231 -11.11 -1.13 -3.03
C LEU A 231 -11.77 -2.38 -3.64
N PHE A 232 -11.54 -3.59 -3.10
CA PHE A 232 -12.18 -4.79 -3.62
C PHE A 232 -13.69 -4.79 -3.40
N LEU A 233 -14.20 -4.12 -2.35
CA LEU A 233 -15.62 -3.83 -2.21
C LEU A 233 -16.11 -2.93 -3.34
N ALA A 234 -15.39 -1.85 -3.65
CA ALA A 234 -15.72 -0.97 -4.78
C ALA A 234 -15.76 -1.72 -6.11
N VAL A 235 -14.78 -2.60 -6.36
CA VAL A 235 -14.76 -3.45 -7.57
C VAL A 235 -16.00 -4.34 -7.65
N ASN A 236 -16.40 -4.98 -6.54
CA ASN A 236 -17.63 -5.79 -6.49
C ASN A 236 -18.88 -4.97 -6.81
N LEU A 237 -18.97 -3.73 -6.34
CA LEU A 237 -20.07 -2.82 -6.64
C LEU A 237 -20.09 -2.40 -8.12
N PHE A 238 -18.93 -2.20 -8.76
CA PHE A 238 -18.86 -1.99 -10.21
C PHE A 238 -19.36 -3.21 -10.99
N LEU A 239 -19.05 -4.42 -10.51
CA LEU A 239 -19.54 -5.67 -11.11
C LEU A 239 -21.05 -5.88 -10.95
N GLU A 240 -21.68 -5.18 -10.00
CA GLU A 240 -23.13 -5.13 -9.78
C GLU A 240 -23.82 -3.94 -10.47
N GLU A 241 -23.11 -3.22 -11.34
CA GLU A 241 -23.60 -1.99 -12.01
C GLU A 241 -23.97 -0.86 -11.00
N ARG A 242 -23.53 -0.96 -9.74
CA ARG A 242 -23.74 0.06 -8.70
C ARG A 242 -22.64 1.13 -8.75
N TRP A 243 -22.48 1.78 -9.88
CA TRP A 243 -21.35 2.68 -10.16
C TRP A 243 -21.19 3.83 -9.17
N SER A 244 -22.28 4.44 -8.68
CA SER A 244 -22.20 5.53 -7.69
C SER A 244 -21.62 5.07 -6.37
N TRP A 245 -22.09 3.92 -5.86
CA TRP A 245 -21.54 3.32 -4.65
C TRP A 245 -20.11 2.81 -4.87
N GLY A 246 -19.82 2.24 -6.04
CA GLY A 246 -18.46 1.86 -6.42
C GLY A 246 -17.50 3.05 -6.37
N CYS A 247 -17.87 4.21 -6.93
CA CYS A 247 -17.08 5.44 -6.87
C CYS A 247 -16.93 5.98 -5.45
N PHE A 248 -17.99 5.90 -4.62
CA PHE A 248 -17.93 6.27 -3.22
C PHE A 248 -16.88 5.44 -2.47
N PHE A 249 -16.96 4.10 -2.55
CA PHE A 249 -16.00 3.22 -1.87
C PHE A 249 -14.60 3.28 -2.51
N PHE A 250 -14.49 3.52 -3.81
CA PHE A 250 -13.19 3.77 -4.44
C PHE A 250 -12.53 5.00 -3.85
N SER A 251 -13.24 6.11 -3.72
CA SER A 251 -12.73 7.33 -3.12
C SER A 251 -12.45 7.15 -1.61
N LEU A 252 -13.27 6.38 -0.91
CA LEU A 252 -12.99 6.02 0.48
C LEU A 252 -11.69 5.23 0.62
N ALA A 253 -11.40 4.30 -0.30
CA ALA A 253 -10.12 3.59 -0.32
C ALA A 253 -8.94 4.55 -0.58
N VAL A 254 -9.08 5.49 -1.52
CA VAL A 254 -8.08 6.56 -1.76
C VAL A 254 -7.85 7.39 -0.51
N SER A 255 -8.90 7.71 0.25
CA SER A 255 -8.77 8.49 1.48
C SER A 255 -8.03 7.77 2.61
N VAL A 256 -7.88 6.45 2.53
CA VAL A 256 -7.03 5.68 3.45
C VAL A 256 -5.58 5.64 2.95
N LYS A 257 -5.40 5.44 1.64
CA LYS A 257 -4.06 5.40 1.05
C LYS A 257 -4.07 5.74 -0.44
N MET A 258 -3.26 6.70 -0.83
CA MET A 258 -3.23 7.24 -2.19
C MET A 258 -2.79 6.24 -3.28
N ASN A 259 -2.17 5.09 -2.93
CA ASN A 259 -1.79 4.06 -3.91
C ASN A 259 -2.96 3.53 -4.74
N VAL A 260 -4.18 3.58 -4.19
CA VAL A 260 -5.42 3.19 -4.89
C VAL A 260 -5.62 4.01 -6.18
N LEU A 261 -5.02 5.20 -6.29
CA LEU A 261 -5.01 6.01 -7.51
C LEU A 261 -4.37 5.31 -8.71
N LEU A 262 -3.59 4.23 -8.53
CA LEU A 262 -3.10 3.41 -9.63
C LEU A 262 -4.22 2.74 -10.43
N PHE A 263 -5.39 2.55 -9.82
CA PHE A 263 -6.60 2.05 -10.49
C PHE A 263 -7.41 3.17 -11.18
N ALA A 264 -7.16 4.44 -10.84
CA ALA A 264 -7.97 5.58 -11.30
C ALA A 264 -7.98 5.76 -12.83
N PRO A 265 -6.87 5.59 -13.59
CA PRO A 265 -6.91 5.67 -15.04
C PRO A 265 -7.85 4.64 -15.66
N GLY A 266 -7.85 3.41 -15.13
CA GLY A 266 -8.77 2.36 -15.55
C GLY A 266 -10.23 2.69 -15.20
N LEU A 267 -10.48 3.21 -14.00
CA LEU A 267 -11.83 3.63 -13.60
C LEU A 267 -12.35 4.77 -14.49
N LEU A 268 -11.53 5.79 -14.76
CA LEU A 268 -11.90 6.89 -15.65
C LEU A 268 -12.25 6.36 -17.05
N PHE A 269 -11.44 5.44 -17.60
CA PHE A 269 -11.71 4.81 -18.88
C PHE A 269 -13.07 4.10 -18.88
N LEU A 270 -13.39 3.31 -17.85
CA LEU A 270 -14.67 2.60 -17.72
C LEU A 270 -15.85 3.55 -17.58
N LEU A 271 -15.71 4.63 -16.82
CA LEU A 271 -16.76 5.65 -16.66
C LEU A 271 -17.06 6.36 -17.99
N LEU A 272 -16.01 6.76 -18.73
CA LEU A 272 -16.17 7.36 -20.06
C LEU A 272 -16.77 6.36 -21.05
N TRP A 273 -16.39 5.10 -20.98
CA TRP A 273 -16.96 4.07 -21.86
C TRP A 273 -18.43 3.85 -21.58
N ARG A 274 -18.81 3.71 -20.31
CA ARG A 274 -20.19 3.38 -19.89
C ARG A 274 -21.13 4.55 -19.99
N PHE A 275 -20.71 5.75 -19.57
CA PHE A 275 -21.57 6.91 -19.37
C PHE A 275 -21.26 8.10 -20.30
N GLY A 276 -20.15 8.08 -21.02
CA GLY A 276 -19.64 9.24 -21.72
C GLY A 276 -19.13 10.36 -20.77
N PRO A 277 -18.67 11.49 -21.32
CA PRO A 277 -18.05 12.54 -20.49
C PRO A 277 -19.05 13.18 -19.51
N LEU A 278 -20.25 13.54 -19.97
CA LEU A 278 -21.26 14.17 -19.11
C LEU A 278 -21.79 13.22 -18.03
N GLY A 279 -22.01 11.94 -18.35
CA GLY A 279 -22.47 10.95 -17.38
C GLY A 279 -21.38 10.49 -16.39
N ALA A 280 -20.09 10.67 -16.73
CA ALA A 280 -18.98 10.41 -15.83
C ALA A 280 -18.82 11.50 -14.76
N VAL A 281 -19.15 12.78 -15.06
CA VAL A 281 -19.01 13.89 -14.12
C VAL A 281 -19.68 13.63 -12.77
N PRO A 282 -20.95 13.21 -12.66
CA PRO A 282 -21.58 12.96 -11.37
C PRO A 282 -20.85 11.88 -10.54
N LYS A 283 -20.25 10.87 -11.20
CA LYS A 283 -19.50 9.80 -10.53
C LYS A 283 -18.17 10.31 -10.00
N LEU A 284 -17.47 11.12 -10.77
CA LEU A 284 -16.22 11.77 -10.37
C LEU A 284 -16.48 12.81 -9.29
N SER A 285 -17.62 13.52 -9.33
CA SER A 285 -18.03 14.47 -8.28
C SER A 285 -18.25 13.77 -6.93
N ILE A 286 -18.79 12.53 -6.90
CA ILE A 286 -18.88 11.74 -5.68
C ILE A 286 -17.48 11.49 -5.11
N CYS A 287 -16.51 11.13 -5.96
CA CYS A 287 -15.15 10.91 -5.51
C CYS A 287 -14.52 12.19 -4.94
N ALA A 288 -14.65 13.31 -5.63
CA ALA A 288 -14.09 14.59 -5.20
C ALA A 288 -14.75 15.10 -3.91
N LEU A 289 -16.09 15.06 -3.86
CA LEU A 289 -16.83 15.52 -2.69
C LEU A 289 -16.47 14.73 -1.43
N LEU A 290 -16.30 13.42 -1.54
CA LEU A 290 -15.92 12.59 -0.40
C LEU A 290 -14.54 12.99 0.15
N GLN A 291 -13.56 13.26 -0.72
CA GLN A 291 -12.24 13.73 -0.28
C GLN A 291 -12.32 15.08 0.44
N VAL A 292 -13.12 16.00 -0.08
CA VAL A 292 -13.33 17.33 0.54
C VAL A 292 -14.04 17.19 1.89
N VAL A 293 -15.11 16.38 1.97
CA VAL A 293 -15.87 16.18 3.21
C VAL A 293 -15.02 15.55 4.30
N LEU A 294 -14.28 14.48 3.97
CA LEU A 294 -13.39 13.82 4.95
C LEU A 294 -12.21 14.72 5.34
N GLY A 295 -11.66 15.47 4.40
CA GLY A 295 -10.55 16.39 4.64
C GLY A 295 -10.96 17.70 5.31
N LEU A 296 -12.26 18.02 5.42
CA LEU A 296 -12.75 19.35 5.78
C LEU A 296 -12.15 19.92 7.08
N PRO A 297 -12.09 19.20 8.22
CA PRO A 297 -11.50 19.76 9.44
C PRO A 297 -10.03 20.16 9.26
N PHE A 298 -9.26 19.39 8.52
CA PHE A 298 -7.84 19.61 8.26
C PHE A 298 -7.62 20.71 7.20
N LEU A 299 -8.53 20.79 6.20
CA LEU A 299 -8.52 21.84 5.18
C LEU A 299 -8.86 23.20 5.75
N LEU A 300 -9.74 23.27 6.76
CA LEU A 300 -10.08 24.54 7.44
C LEU A 300 -8.93 25.02 8.32
N GLU A 301 -8.14 24.15 8.90
CA GLU A 301 -7.00 24.51 9.75
C GLU A 301 -5.77 24.89 8.91
N ASN A 302 -5.33 24.00 8.01
CA ASN A 302 -4.17 24.25 7.14
C ASN A 302 -4.30 23.51 5.81
N PRO A 303 -4.93 24.12 4.79
CA PRO A 303 -5.21 23.45 3.51
C PRO A 303 -3.94 23.04 2.77
N VAL A 304 -2.89 23.86 2.79
CA VAL A 304 -1.61 23.56 2.13
C VAL A 304 -0.92 22.41 2.85
N GLY A 305 -0.86 22.46 4.17
CA GLY A 305 -0.28 21.39 4.99
C GLY A 305 -0.99 20.05 4.77
N TYR A 306 -2.32 20.05 4.75
CA TYR A 306 -3.10 18.83 4.49
C TYR A 306 -2.81 18.24 3.11
N VAL A 307 -2.92 19.03 2.04
CA VAL A 307 -2.77 18.54 0.66
C VAL A 307 -1.33 18.07 0.40
N THR A 308 -0.33 18.82 0.83
CA THR A 308 1.08 18.48 0.60
C THR A 308 1.52 17.23 1.37
N ARG A 309 1.00 17.02 2.59
CA ARG A 309 1.30 15.82 3.37
C ARG A 309 0.52 14.59 2.89
N SER A 310 -0.78 14.73 2.63
CA SER A 310 -1.64 13.61 2.23
C SER A 310 -1.34 13.08 0.84
N PHE A 311 -0.85 13.92 -0.07
CA PHE A 311 -0.58 13.61 -1.47
C PHE A 311 0.85 13.99 -1.87
N ASP A 312 1.82 13.64 -1.05
CA ASP A 312 3.23 13.91 -1.30
C ASP A 312 3.76 13.08 -2.48
N LEU A 313 3.62 13.63 -3.69
CA LEU A 313 4.16 13.03 -4.91
C LEU A 313 5.69 13.16 -5.01
N GLY A 314 6.28 14.05 -4.21
CA GLY A 314 7.71 14.30 -4.14
C GLY A 314 8.49 13.41 -3.17
N ARG A 315 7.77 12.59 -2.38
CA ARG A 315 8.37 11.76 -1.32
C ARG A 315 9.57 10.97 -1.85
N GLN A 316 10.72 11.13 -1.20
CA GLN A 316 11.91 10.33 -1.46
C GLN A 316 11.78 8.98 -0.76
N PHE A 317 12.17 7.92 -1.46
CA PHE A 317 12.23 6.57 -0.90
C PHE A 317 13.70 6.19 -0.69
N LEU A 318 14.00 5.61 0.46
CA LEU A 318 15.35 5.15 0.75
C LEU A 318 15.69 3.94 -0.14
N PHE A 319 16.84 4.00 -0.81
CA PHE A 319 17.33 2.91 -1.67
C PHE A 319 17.45 1.58 -0.91
N LYS A 320 17.78 1.64 0.37
CA LYS A 320 17.87 0.48 1.27
C LYS A 320 16.64 -0.42 1.25
N TRP A 321 15.44 0.15 1.09
CA TRP A 321 14.16 -0.56 1.18
C TRP A 321 13.53 -0.96 -0.15
N THR A 322 14.14 -0.56 -1.29
CA THR A 322 13.57 -0.87 -2.60
C THR A 322 13.68 -2.35 -2.92
N VAL A 323 12.56 -2.96 -3.33
CA VAL A 323 12.50 -4.36 -3.77
C VAL A 323 12.74 -4.46 -5.28
N ASN A 324 12.32 -3.46 -6.04
CA ASN A 324 12.29 -3.51 -7.50
C ASN A 324 13.54 -2.95 -8.20
N TRP A 325 14.29 -2.00 -7.63
CA TRP A 325 15.41 -1.34 -8.32
C TRP A 325 16.78 -1.61 -7.69
N ARG A 326 16.92 -2.70 -6.95
CA ARG A 326 18.16 -2.99 -6.21
C ARG A 326 19.36 -3.28 -7.11
N PHE A 327 19.14 -3.53 -8.39
CA PHE A 327 20.20 -3.73 -9.37
C PHE A 327 20.73 -2.42 -9.99
N LEU A 328 20.12 -1.28 -9.69
CA LEU A 328 20.61 0.01 -10.14
C LEU A 328 21.62 0.61 -9.13
N PRO A 329 22.56 1.44 -9.56
CA PRO A 329 23.31 2.32 -8.66
C PRO A 329 22.37 3.30 -7.94
N GLU A 330 22.69 3.62 -6.69
CA GLU A 330 21.83 4.49 -5.86
C GLU A 330 21.67 5.89 -6.46
N GLU A 331 22.75 6.43 -7.10
CA GLU A 331 22.69 7.73 -7.77
C GLU A 331 21.67 7.75 -8.92
N VAL A 332 21.58 6.66 -9.69
CA VAL A 332 20.60 6.51 -10.77
C VAL A 332 19.19 6.40 -10.18
N PHE A 333 19.01 5.61 -9.11
CA PHE A 333 17.74 5.43 -8.43
C PHE A 333 17.17 6.75 -7.89
N GLN A 334 18.02 7.62 -7.34
CA GLN A 334 17.61 8.92 -6.80
C GLN A 334 17.49 10.02 -7.86
N HIS A 335 17.94 9.76 -9.08
CA HIS A 335 18.01 10.80 -10.11
C HIS A 335 16.63 11.17 -10.65
N ARG A 336 16.33 12.47 -10.74
CA ARG A 336 15.02 12.98 -11.21
C ARG A 336 14.67 12.52 -12.63
N ALA A 337 15.64 12.43 -13.54
CA ALA A 337 15.39 11.97 -14.91
C ALA A 337 14.90 10.52 -14.93
N PHE A 338 15.40 9.65 -14.05
CA PHE A 338 14.91 8.28 -13.91
C PHE A 338 13.43 8.27 -13.47
N HIS A 339 13.06 9.08 -12.49
CA HIS A 339 11.67 9.19 -12.04
C HIS A 339 10.74 9.72 -13.14
N LEU A 340 11.19 10.72 -13.91
CA LEU A 340 10.42 11.24 -15.05
C LEU A 340 10.31 10.21 -16.19
N ALA A 341 11.37 9.43 -16.45
CA ALA A 341 11.31 8.34 -17.43
C ALA A 341 10.31 7.26 -17.04
N LEU A 342 10.26 6.87 -15.74
CA LEU A 342 9.26 5.93 -15.24
C LEU A 342 7.83 6.49 -15.35
N LEU A 343 7.63 7.77 -15.06
CA LEU A 343 6.32 8.42 -15.24
C LEU A 343 5.92 8.45 -16.72
N ALA A 344 6.84 8.80 -17.62
CA ALA A 344 6.59 8.79 -19.05
C ALA A 344 6.25 7.37 -19.56
N ALA A 345 7.01 6.36 -19.11
CA ALA A 345 6.73 4.96 -19.43
C ALA A 345 5.36 4.50 -18.90
N HIS A 346 4.98 4.92 -17.68
CA HIS A 346 3.67 4.63 -17.09
C HIS A 346 2.55 5.22 -17.96
N LEU A 347 2.62 6.52 -18.28
CA LEU A 347 1.60 7.20 -19.08
C LEU A 347 1.52 6.62 -20.50
N ALA A 348 2.67 6.32 -21.13
CA ALA A 348 2.73 5.70 -22.45
C ALA A 348 2.10 4.29 -22.43
N ALA A 349 2.42 3.46 -21.45
CA ALA A 349 1.85 2.12 -21.31
C ALA A 349 0.33 2.19 -21.08
N LEU A 350 -0.16 3.07 -20.21
CA LEU A 350 -1.58 3.30 -20.01
C LEU A 350 -2.28 3.73 -21.31
N GLY A 351 -1.71 4.68 -22.06
CA GLY A 351 -2.21 5.12 -23.34
C GLY A 351 -2.28 3.99 -24.38
N LEU A 352 -1.21 3.20 -24.50
CA LEU A 352 -1.16 2.05 -25.39
C LEU A 352 -2.21 0.98 -25.02
N PHE A 353 -2.36 0.65 -23.74
CA PHE A 353 -3.37 -0.28 -23.28
C PHE A 353 -4.78 0.25 -23.50
N ALA A 354 -5.04 1.53 -23.27
CA ALA A 354 -6.33 2.16 -23.54
C ALA A 354 -6.69 2.10 -25.01
N LEU A 355 -5.73 2.41 -25.90
CA LEU A 355 -5.94 2.42 -27.35
C LEU A 355 -6.12 1.01 -27.93
N HIS A 356 -5.32 0.04 -27.51
CA HIS A 356 -5.22 -1.23 -28.22
C HIS A 356 -5.80 -2.43 -27.46
N ARG A 357 -5.97 -2.33 -26.13
CA ARG A 357 -6.37 -3.46 -25.30
C ARG A 357 -7.69 -3.27 -24.58
N TRP A 358 -7.95 -2.07 -24.05
CA TRP A 358 -9.19 -1.80 -23.34
C TRP A 358 -10.32 -1.47 -24.31
N HIS A 359 -10.05 -0.67 -25.36
CA HIS A 359 -11.03 -0.31 -26.38
C HIS A 359 -10.97 -1.27 -27.57
N ARG A 360 -11.81 -2.30 -27.55
CA ARG A 360 -11.89 -3.32 -28.64
C ARG A 360 -13.07 -3.15 -29.57
N SER A 361 -13.92 -2.15 -29.36
CA SER A 361 -15.06 -1.88 -30.25
C SER A 361 -14.59 -1.17 -31.54
N GLU A 362 -15.29 -1.38 -32.62
CA GLU A 362 -15.08 -0.69 -33.89
C GLU A 362 -15.31 0.82 -33.72
N GLY A 363 -14.25 1.57 -33.43
CA GLY A 363 -14.35 3.02 -33.28
C GLY A 363 -13.08 3.65 -32.73
N SER A 364 -12.88 4.92 -33.01
CA SER A 364 -11.78 5.70 -32.44
C SER A 364 -11.98 5.89 -30.92
N LEU A 365 -10.89 5.96 -30.16
CA LEU A 365 -10.92 6.32 -28.74
C LEU A 365 -11.68 7.66 -28.52
N LEU A 366 -11.63 8.56 -29.50
CA LEU A 366 -12.41 9.80 -29.50
C LEU A 366 -13.93 9.56 -29.43
N SER A 367 -14.42 8.38 -29.81
CA SER A 367 -15.83 8.03 -29.64
C SER A 367 -16.26 7.95 -28.18
N LEU A 368 -15.32 7.73 -27.25
CA LEU A 368 -15.59 7.74 -25.80
C LEU A 368 -15.92 9.15 -25.29
N LEU A 369 -15.46 10.19 -26.01
CA LEU A 369 -15.77 11.59 -25.71
C LEU A 369 -17.11 12.04 -26.27
N LYS A 370 -17.79 11.21 -27.07
CA LYS A 370 -19.15 11.49 -27.55
C LYS A 370 -20.18 10.96 -26.56
N ASP A 371 -21.35 11.61 -26.55
CA ASP A 371 -22.48 11.12 -25.77
C ASP A 371 -22.82 9.69 -26.18
N PRO A 372 -23.11 8.78 -25.23
CA PRO A 372 -23.53 7.39 -25.53
C PRO A 372 -24.73 7.31 -26.48
N ALA A 373 -25.64 8.28 -26.42
CA ALA A 373 -26.79 8.37 -27.33
C ALA A 373 -26.39 8.68 -28.78
N GLU A 374 -25.28 9.36 -29.00
CA GLU A 374 -24.78 9.74 -30.34
C GLU A 374 -23.83 8.69 -30.93
N ARG A 375 -23.51 7.65 -30.20
CA ARG A 375 -22.64 6.57 -30.67
C ARG A 375 -23.40 5.70 -31.67
N LYS A 376 -22.72 5.26 -32.76
CA LYS A 376 -23.29 4.44 -33.79
C LYS A 376 -23.91 3.11 -33.28
N SER A 377 -23.48 2.66 -32.12
CA SER A 377 -24.03 1.49 -31.43
C SER A 377 -24.32 1.83 -29.96
N PRO A 378 -25.48 1.42 -29.43
CA PRO A 378 -25.76 1.67 -27.99
C PRO A 378 -24.71 0.97 -27.14
N PRO A 379 -24.29 1.60 -26.02
CA PRO A 379 -23.27 1.04 -25.15
C PRO A 379 -23.78 -0.28 -24.55
N GLN A 380 -23.14 -1.39 -24.93
CA GLN A 380 -23.40 -2.68 -24.32
C GLN A 380 -23.00 -2.67 -22.84
N PRO A 381 -23.73 -3.38 -21.97
CA PRO A 381 -23.33 -3.50 -20.57
C PRO A 381 -21.92 -4.11 -20.48
N LEU A 382 -21.08 -3.55 -19.62
CA LEU A 382 -19.70 -4.00 -19.44
C LEU A 382 -19.71 -5.40 -18.80
N THR A 383 -18.98 -6.32 -19.38
CA THR A 383 -18.80 -7.65 -18.79
C THR A 383 -17.90 -7.57 -17.56
N ALA A 384 -18.06 -8.49 -16.60
CA ALA A 384 -17.20 -8.59 -15.43
C ALA A 384 -15.70 -8.66 -15.82
N ASN A 385 -15.38 -9.38 -16.89
CA ASN A 385 -14.00 -9.47 -17.36
C ASN A 385 -13.46 -8.15 -17.92
N GLN A 386 -14.26 -7.34 -18.59
CA GLN A 386 -13.83 -6.01 -19.06
C GLN A 386 -13.53 -5.09 -17.89
N VAL A 387 -14.43 -5.02 -16.91
CA VAL A 387 -14.22 -4.18 -15.71
C VAL A 387 -12.96 -4.58 -14.95
N VAL A 388 -12.82 -5.86 -14.62
CA VAL A 388 -11.68 -6.36 -13.84
C VAL A 388 -10.38 -6.25 -14.65
N PHE A 389 -10.39 -6.57 -15.95
CA PHE A 389 -9.22 -6.46 -16.81
C PHE A 389 -8.69 -5.03 -16.85
N VAL A 390 -9.55 -4.04 -17.07
CA VAL A 390 -9.15 -2.63 -17.14
C VAL A 390 -8.60 -2.14 -15.80
N LEU A 391 -9.30 -2.41 -14.71
CA LEU A 391 -8.87 -1.95 -13.38
C LEU A 391 -7.55 -2.60 -12.94
N PHE A 392 -7.42 -3.92 -13.10
CA PHE A 392 -6.24 -4.65 -12.63
C PHE A 392 -5.02 -4.39 -13.52
N THR A 393 -5.19 -4.23 -14.84
CA THR A 393 -4.08 -3.85 -15.72
C THR A 393 -3.62 -2.42 -15.49
N SER A 394 -4.55 -1.47 -15.21
CA SER A 394 -4.20 -0.10 -14.85
C SER A 394 -3.28 -0.08 -13.62
N ASN A 395 -3.68 -0.75 -12.54
CA ASN A 395 -2.86 -0.87 -11.34
C ASN A 395 -1.51 -1.54 -11.63
N PHE A 396 -1.51 -2.66 -12.35
CA PHE A 396 -0.30 -3.44 -12.60
C PHE A 396 0.73 -2.67 -13.42
N ILE A 397 0.31 -1.89 -14.42
CA ILE A 397 1.19 -0.99 -15.18
C ILE A 397 1.84 0.02 -14.23
N GLY A 398 1.06 0.59 -13.29
CA GLY A 398 1.59 1.51 -12.29
C GLY A 398 2.60 0.85 -11.33
N ILE A 399 2.35 -0.40 -10.92
CA ILE A 399 3.31 -1.19 -10.11
C ILE A 399 4.62 -1.40 -10.89
N CYS A 400 4.56 -1.78 -12.17
CA CYS A 400 5.75 -1.98 -12.99
C CYS A 400 6.60 -0.71 -13.15
N CYS A 401 5.95 0.46 -13.19
CA CYS A 401 6.59 1.76 -13.33
C CYS A 401 6.81 2.50 -11.99
N SER A 402 6.61 1.83 -10.85
CA SER A 402 6.79 2.45 -9.53
C SER A 402 8.24 2.82 -9.27
N ARG A 403 8.46 4.02 -8.73
CA ARG A 403 9.80 4.55 -8.37
C ARG A 403 10.50 3.68 -7.32
N SER A 404 9.74 3.14 -6.38
CA SER A 404 10.21 2.19 -5.37
C SER A 404 9.03 1.34 -4.92
N LEU A 405 9.29 0.06 -4.69
CA LEU A 405 8.36 -0.85 -4.06
C LEU A 405 8.97 -1.30 -2.72
N HIS A 406 8.31 -0.97 -1.63
CA HIS A 406 8.63 -1.45 -0.30
C HIS A 406 7.88 -2.75 -0.01
N TYR A 407 8.37 -3.55 0.92
CA TYR A 407 7.83 -4.89 1.20
C TYR A 407 6.34 -4.91 1.51
N GLN A 408 5.78 -3.87 2.17
CA GLN A 408 4.35 -3.76 2.42
C GLN A 408 3.51 -3.55 1.14
N PHE A 409 4.12 -3.02 0.07
CA PHE A 409 3.39 -2.72 -1.17
C PHE A 409 3.03 -3.96 -1.98
N TYR A 410 3.50 -5.14 -1.58
CA TYR A 410 3.09 -6.39 -2.20
C TYR A 410 1.58 -6.59 -2.17
N VAL A 411 0.90 -6.16 -1.11
CA VAL A 411 -0.55 -6.26 -0.99
C VAL A 411 -1.32 -5.44 -2.04
N TRP A 412 -0.69 -4.43 -2.66
CA TRP A 412 -1.34 -3.58 -3.66
C TRP A 412 -1.73 -4.33 -4.92
N TYR A 413 -1.07 -5.45 -5.22
CA TYR A 413 -1.35 -6.19 -6.45
C TYR A 413 -1.34 -7.72 -6.29
N PHE A 414 -0.92 -8.25 -5.15
CA PHE A 414 -0.91 -9.69 -4.89
C PHE A 414 -2.22 -10.37 -5.28
N HIS A 415 -3.34 -9.84 -4.79
CA HIS A 415 -4.67 -10.38 -5.06
C HIS A 415 -5.17 -10.10 -6.49
N THR A 416 -4.43 -9.38 -7.31
CA THR A 416 -4.76 -9.16 -8.72
C THR A 416 -3.97 -10.08 -9.67
N LEU A 417 -2.80 -10.56 -9.23
CA LEU A 417 -1.89 -11.40 -10.03
C LEU A 417 -2.54 -12.65 -10.61
N PRO A 418 -3.30 -13.45 -9.82
CA PRO A 418 -3.94 -14.64 -10.37
C PRO A 418 -4.87 -14.31 -11.55
N TYR A 419 -5.68 -13.28 -11.44
CA TYR A 419 -6.53 -12.89 -12.57
C TYR A 419 -5.69 -12.47 -13.79
N LEU A 420 -4.69 -11.62 -13.61
CA LEU A 420 -3.83 -11.14 -14.69
C LEU A 420 -3.11 -12.29 -15.44
N LEU A 421 -2.70 -13.31 -14.70
CA LEU A 421 -2.06 -14.50 -15.28
C LEU A 421 -3.06 -15.42 -16.01
N TRP A 422 -4.28 -15.59 -15.50
CA TRP A 422 -5.26 -16.53 -16.06
C TRP A 422 -6.33 -15.89 -16.96
N CYS A 423 -6.38 -14.57 -17.11
CA CYS A 423 -7.37 -13.90 -17.96
C CYS A 423 -7.19 -14.19 -19.46
N THR A 424 -6.01 -14.62 -19.91
CA THR A 424 -5.72 -14.98 -21.29
C THR A 424 -5.80 -16.50 -21.49
N PRO A 425 -6.31 -17.01 -22.64
CA PRO A 425 -6.31 -18.43 -22.97
C PRO A 425 -4.88 -18.99 -23.02
N ALA A 426 -4.69 -20.23 -22.58
CA ALA A 426 -3.38 -20.86 -22.60
C ALA A 426 -3.45 -22.38 -22.57
N GLY A 427 -2.46 -23.05 -23.16
CA GLY A 427 -2.28 -24.50 -23.08
C GLY A 427 -1.78 -24.97 -21.71
N LYS A 428 -1.75 -26.29 -21.51
CA LYS A 428 -1.34 -26.92 -20.21
C LYS A 428 0.04 -26.48 -19.73
N LEU A 429 1.04 -26.39 -20.62
CA LEU A 429 2.41 -25.95 -20.28
C LEU A 429 2.42 -24.50 -19.76
N SER A 430 1.56 -23.65 -20.29
CA SER A 430 1.45 -22.27 -19.82
C SER A 430 0.90 -22.14 -18.40
N HIS A 431 0.12 -23.10 -17.91
CA HIS A 431 -0.33 -23.11 -16.53
C HIS A 431 0.85 -23.33 -15.55
N LEU A 432 1.77 -24.23 -15.90
CA LEU A 432 2.98 -24.44 -15.13
C LEU A 432 3.84 -23.16 -15.09
N LEU A 433 4.04 -22.52 -16.25
CA LEU A 433 4.78 -21.24 -16.34
C LEU A 433 4.13 -20.14 -15.48
N ARG A 434 2.81 -20.04 -15.45
CA ARG A 434 2.08 -19.08 -14.61
C ARG A 434 2.30 -19.33 -13.11
N VAL A 435 2.27 -20.58 -12.68
CA VAL A 435 2.60 -20.95 -11.29
C VAL A 435 4.06 -20.64 -10.97
N MET A 436 4.99 -20.92 -11.89
CA MET A 436 6.40 -20.55 -11.71
C MET A 436 6.58 -19.02 -11.59
N ILE A 437 5.89 -18.23 -12.39
CA ILE A 437 5.93 -16.75 -12.29
C ILE A 437 5.43 -16.31 -10.92
N LEU A 438 4.31 -16.86 -10.42
CA LEU A 438 3.84 -16.55 -9.07
C LEU A 438 4.87 -16.92 -8.01
N GLY A 439 5.50 -18.09 -8.11
CA GLY A 439 6.54 -18.54 -7.19
C GLY A 439 7.78 -17.65 -7.20
N LEU A 440 8.23 -17.20 -8.38
CA LEU A 440 9.36 -16.29 -8.51
C LEU A 440 9.05 -14.89 -7.96
N ILE A 441 7.83 -14.39 -8.18
CA ILE A 441 7.38 -13.13 -7.58
C ILE A 441 7.36 -13.26 -6.06
N GLU A 442 6.78 -14.34 -5.52
CA GLU A 442 6.74 -14.62 -4.08
C GLU A 442 8.15 -14.70 -3.49
N LEU A 443 9.06 -15.43 -4.15
CA LEU A 443 10.46 -15.52 -3.75
C LEU A 443 11.13 -14.13 -3.71
N SER A 444 10.90 -13.30 -4.74
CA SER A 444 11.47 -11.95 -4.81
C SER A 444 10.99 -11.07 -3.66
N TRP A 445 9.70 -11.16 -3.31
CA TRP A 445 9.11 -10.40 -2.21
C TRP A 445 9.50 -10.92 -0.82
N ASN A 446 9.86 -12.19 -0.68
CA ASN A 446 10.32 -12.76 0.59
C ASN A 446 11.85 -12.69 0.77
N THR A 447 12.60 -12.29 -0.25
CA THR A 447 14.06 -12.10 -0.14
C THR A 447 14.34 -10.79 0.61
N TYR A 448 14.96 -10.91 1.80
CA TYR A 448 15.37 -9.76 2.62
C TYR A 448 16.82 -9.95 3.11
N PRO A 449 17.68 -8.93 3.01
CA PRO A 449 17.50 -7.72 2.18
C PRO A 449 17.37 -8.06 0.70
N SER A 450 16.69 -7.19 -0.07
CA SER A 450 16.56 -7.40 -1.52
C SER A 450 17.92 -7.40 -2.21
N THR A 451 18.08 -8.33 -3.17
CA THR A 451 19.32 -8.51 -3.93
C THR A 451 19.16 -8.04 -5.37
N LEU A 452 20.27 -7.88 -6.07
CA LEU A 452 20.27 -7.63 -7.51
C LEU A 452 19.44 -8.68 -8.25
N CYS A 453 19.66 -9.96 -7.95
CA CYS A 453 18.93 -11.06 -8.60
C CYS A 453 17.43 -11.05 -8.30
N SER A 454 17.00 -10.86 -7.02
CA SER A 454 15.58 -10.84 -6.66
C SER A 454 14.84 -9.70 -7.35
N SER A 455 15.45 -8.51 -7.43
CA SER A 455 14.90 -7.36 -8.16
C SER A 455 14.80 -7.61 -9.67
N ALA A 456 15.85 -8.18 -10.27
CA ALA A 456 15.85 -8.50 -11.69
C ALA A 456 14.78 -9.55 -12.04
N PHE A 457 14.68 -10.63 -11.26
CA PHE A 457 13.62 -11.64 -11.44
C PHE A 457 12.21 -11.04 -11.33
N LEU A 458 12.00 -10.12 -10.38
CA LEU A 458 10.72 -9.44 -10.24
C LEU A 458 10.36 -8.66 -11.53
N HIS A 459 11.32 -7.92 -12.10
CA HIS A 459 11.09 -7.20 -13.36
C HIS A 459 10.87 -8.12 -14.55
N VAL A 460 11.60 -9.22 -14.65
CA VAL A 460 11.38 -10.24 -15.70
C VAL A 460 9.97 -10.80 -15.60
N CYS A 461 9.53 -11.19 -14.41
CA CYS A 461 8.17 -11.68 -14.18
C CYS A 461 7.11 -10.64 -14.54
N HIS A 462 7.29 -9.39 -14.12
CA HIS A 462 6.39 -8.29 -14.45
C HIS A 462 6.34 -8.05 -15.97
N GLY A 463 7.49 -8.05 -16.65
CA GLY A 463 7.59 -7.92 -18.10
C GLY A 463 6.88 -9.06 -18.84
N MET A 464 7.04 -10.31 -18.39
CA MET A 464 6.34 -11.47 -18.94
C MET A 464 4.82 -11.35 -18.81
N ILE A 465 4.34 -10.89 -17.64
CA ILE A 465 2.89 -10.65 -17.44
C ILE A 465 2.40 -9.54 -18.37
N LEU A 466 3.11 -8.40 -18.50
CA LEU A 466 2.73 -7.32 -19.41
C LEU A 466 2.71 -7.78 -20.86
N LEU A 467 3.70 -8.55 -21.30
CA LEU A 467 3.75 -9.12 -22.65
C LEU A 467 2.59 -10.11 -22.88
N GLN A 468 2.30 -10.96 -21.90
CA GLN A 468 1.15 -11.88 -21.97
C GLN A 468 -0.17 -11.11 -22.09
N LEU A 469 -0.34 -10.01 -21.31
CA LEU A 469 -1.54 -9.18 -21.39
C LEU A 469 -1.63 -8.39 -22.70
N TRP A 470 -0.49 -8.05 -23.28
CA TRP A 470 -0.42 -7.33 -24.55
C TRP A 470 -0.74 -8.24 -25.75
N TYR A 471 -0.11 -9.41 -25.86
CA TYR A 471 -0.29 -10.32 -26.98
C TYR A 471 -1.45 -11.29 -26.80
N GLY A 472 -1.83 -11.61 -25.55
CA GLY A 472 -2.91 -12.56 -25.27
C GLY A 472 -4.25 -12.05 -25.78
N THR A 473 -4.91 -12.85 -26.60
CA THR A 473 -6.29 -12.58 -26.98
C THR A 473 -7.20 -12.91 -25.81
N THR A 474 -7.78 -11.91 -25.17
CA THR A 474 -8.96 -12.14 -24.36
C THR A 474 -10.08 -12.46 -25.34
N ALA A 475 -10.36 -13.75 -25.58
CA ALA A 475 -11.50 -14.14 -26.39
C ALA A 475 -12.75 -13.46 -25.81
N PRO A 476 -13.62 -12.83 -26.64
CA PRO A 476 -14.93 -12.41 -26.19
C PRO A 476 -15.61 -13.64 -25.58
N LEU A 477 -16.12 -13.52 -24.35
CA LEU A 477 -17.10 -14.49 -23.90
C LEU A 477 -18.27 -14.33 -24.88
N GLU A 478 -18.58 -15.39 -25.64
CA GLU A 478 -19.85 -15.43 -26.37
C GLU A 478 -20.95 -15.05 -25.39
N PRO A 479 -21.88 -14.15 -25.79
CA PRO A 479 -23.08 -13.92 -25.00
C PRO A 479 -23.70 -15.30 -24.75
N GLN A 480 -23.83 -15.70 -23.50
CA GLN A 480 -24.61 -16.88 -23.16
C GLN A 480 -26.04 -16.56 -23.66
N GLY A 481 -26.41 -17.13 -24.79
CA GLY A 481 -27.80 -17.12 -25.23
C GLY A 481 -28.66 -17.64 -24.07
N PRO A 482 -29.93 -17.21 -23.97
CA PRO A 482 -30.86 -17.72 -22.97
C PRO A 482 -30.75 -19.24 -22.93
N PRO A 483 -30.84 -19.88 -21.74
CA PRO A 483 -30.75 -21.33 -21.64
C PRO A 483 -31.72 -21.92 -22.63
N ALA A 484 -31.20 -22.77 -23.53
CA ALA A 484 -32.02 -23.43 -24.57
C ALA A 484 -33.22 -24.05 -23.87
N ALA A 485 -34.40 -23.56 -24.22
CA ALA A 485 -35.63 -24.13 -23.72
C ALA A 485 -35.58 -25.65 -24.00
N GLN A 486 -35.66 -26.42 -22.92
CA GLN A 486 -35.75 -27.87 -22.97
C GLN A 486 -36.83 -28.19 -24.01
N LYS A 487 -36.43 -28.76 -25.17
CA LYS A 487 -37.36 -29.34 -26.10
C LYS A 487 -38.11 -30.44 -25.38
N THR A 488 -39.32 -30.11 -24.96
CA THR A 488 -40.31 -31.10 -24.53
C THR A 488 -40.54 -32.06 -25.70
N THR A 489 -40.06 -33.27 -25.56
CA THR A 489 -40.33 -34.37 -26.46
C THR A 489 -41.87 -34.57 -26.55
N PRO A 490 -42.48 -34.60 -27.75
CA PRO A 490 -43.90 -34.86 -27.83
C PRO A 490 -44.16 -36.29 -27.39
N SER A 491 -44.99 -36.44 -26.37
CA SER A 491 -45.57 -37.71 -25.93
C SER A 491 -46.36 -38.32 -27.11
N LEU A 492 -45.90 -39.46 -27.63
CA LEU A 492 -46.69 -40.31 -28.56
C LEU A 492 -47.94 -40.80 -27.83
N LYS A 493 -49.10 -40.25 -28.13
CA LYS A 493 -50.38 -40.88 -27.85
C LYS A 493 -50.48 -42.17 -28.64
N LYS A 494 -50.43 -43.30 -27.92
CA LYS A 494 -50.96 -44.58 -28.43
C LYS A 494 -52.48 -44.48 -28.48
N THR A 495 -52.99 -44.53 -29.71
CA THR A 495 -54.43 -44.80 -29.99
C THR A 495 -54.61 -46.32 -29.97
N GLN A 496 -55.52 -46.75 -29.12
CA GLN A 496 -56.38 -47.91 -29.35
C GLN A 496 -57.78 -47.43 -29.66
#